data_e55ecca4012c99f2f527928dc0e621a4
#
_entry.id   e55ecca4012c99f2f527928dc0e621a4
#
_cell.length_a   1.000
_cell.length_b   1.000
_cell.length_c   1.000
_cell.angle_alpha   90.00
_cell.angle_beta   90.00
_cell.angle_gamma   90.00
#
_symmetry.space_group_name_H-M   'P 1'
#
loop_
_entity.id
_entity.type
_entity.pdbx_description
1 polymer ?
#
loop_
_entity_poly.entity_id
_entity_poly.type
_entity_poly.pdbx_seq_one_letter_code
_entity_poly.pdbx_strand_id
1 'polypeptide(L)'
;MYLTQNKLKFGIQNGLNVARAGYTEDQILTACILADKTGYDSIFYMDHTNVPQWKNATVLDPWVMLSAIAAVTQNVELGTCVTDAIRRHPSNIALAAISLDRVSKGRAILGIGAGEAQNLKEFCIPFEKPVSKWEEQIQVIHKLYDSTPDNIVSYDGKYYKLEGACLQAPPIRKPRPPTYMAAGGKRTLAMTGKLGDGWLPIGYTPVLFADHKAQIEKSMNENNRTQEEKDNFQFALDIDVYFSDDAEQSWAKMKEAVKVSLFKPEILRVHKLKEIEGFDFVKYFTEYSMSDQSWIVKMREAATQMPDDVARSSIALGTPEDIIPVFEEFMKAGVNHFVIRFWGKNYFGSIDKFATHVMPKLRETAKKQNN
;
A
#
# COMPACT_ATOMS: atom_id res chain seq x y z
N MET A 1 -12.70 8.14 -20.39
CA MET A 1 -13.88 7.34 -19.99
C MET A 1 -13.83 7.26 -18.48
N TYR A 2 -14.63 8.03 -17.77
CA TYR A 2 -14.65 8.09 -16.31
C TYR A 2 -15.19 6.78 -15.79
N LEU A 3 -14.47 6.19 -14.82
CA LEU A 3 -14.87 4.96 -14.14
C LEU A 3 -16.13 5.26 -13.30
N THR A 4 -17.27 4.83 -13.79
CA THR A 4 -18.52 4.90 -13.05
C THR A 4 -18.52 3.90 -11.91
N GLN A 5 -18.83 4.41 -10.70
CA GLN A 5 -19.27 3.72 -9.49
C GLN A 5 -18.39 2.54 -9.00
N ASN A 6 -17.80 2.71 -7.83
CA ASN A 6 -17.30 1.72 -6.83
C ASN A 6 -17.21 0.25 -7.31
N LYS A 7 -16.47 0.00 -8.40
CA LYS A 7 -16.15 -1.37 -8.82
C LYS A 7 -15.11 -1.91 -7.85
N LEU A 8 -15.43 -3.03 -7.20
CA LEU A 8 -14.46 -3.77 -6.40
C LEU A 8 -13.24 -4.15 -7.25
N LYS A 9 -12.06 -3.68 -6.83
CA LYS A 9 -10.79 -3.91 -7.52
C LYS A 9 -9.93 -4.93 -6.78
N PHE A 10 -9.16 -5.69 -7.56
CA PHE A 10 -8.14 -6.62 -7.06
C PHE A 10 -6.82 -6.36 -7.73
N GLY A 11 -5.78 -6.18 -6.94
CA GLY A 11 -4.41 -6.05 -7.40
C GLY A 11 -3.49 -7.07 -6.75
N ILE A 12 -2.30 -7.24 -7.31
CA ILE A 12 -1.21 -7.97 -6.66
C ILE A 12 -0.13 -7.01 -6.18
N GLN A 13 0.51 -7.36 -5.07
CA GLN A 13 1.69 -6.66 -4.58
C GLN A 13 2.92 -7.55 -4.77
N ASN A 14 3.88 -7.06 -5.57
CA ASN A 14 5.20 -7.64 -5.67
C ASN A 14 6.13 -6.92 -4.69
N GLY A 15 6.45 -7.57 -3.61
CA GLY A 15 7.23 -6.96 -2.55
C GLY A 15 7.98 -7.98 -1.73
N LEU A 16 7.76 -7.94 -0.43
CA LEU A 16 8.46 -8.80 0.53
C LEU A 16 8.29 -10.29 0.25
N ASN A 17 7.15 -10.72 -0.25
CA ASN A 17 6.84 -12.10 -0.60
C ASN A 17 7.76 -12.64 -1.71
N VAL A 18 7.89 -11.90 -2.82
CA VAL A 18 8.73 -12.29 -3.96
C VAL A 18 10.21 -12.10 -3.66
N ALA A 19 10.59 -11.03 -2.96
CA ALA A 19 11.95 -10.77 -2.52
C ALA A 19 12.48 -11.89 -1.60
N ARG A 20 11.66 -12.33 -0.62
CA ARG A 20 11.98 -13.43 0.29
C ARG A 20 12.05 -14.78 -0.41
N ALA A 21 11.17 -15.03 -1.36
CA ALA A 21 11.07 -16.30 -2.07
C ALA A 21 12.18 -16.50 -3.10
N GLY A 22 12.96 -15.46 -3.44
CA GLY A 22 14.08 -15.53 -4.38
C GLY A 22 13.62 -15.67 -5.84
N TYR A 23 12.46 -15.11 -6.19
CA TYR A 23 12.02 -15.03 -7.58
C TYR A 23 12.94 -14.13 -8.39
N THR A 24 13.30 -14.56 -9.60
CA THR A 24 14.05 -13.73 -10.55
C THR A 24 13.15 -12.65 -11.14
N GLU A 25 13.77 -11.61 -11.71
CA GLU A 25 13.08 -10.51 -12.40
C GLU A 25 12.15 -11.03 -13.51
N ASP A 26 12.62 -12.00 -14.31
CA ASP A 26 11.81 -12.63 -15.36
C ASP A 26 10.60 -13.37 -14.80
N GLN A 27 10.75 -14.05 -13.66
CA GLN A 27 9.63 -14.69 -12.98
C GLN A 27 8.62 -13.66 -12.46
N ILE A 28 9.09 -12.55 -11.92
CA ILE A 28 8.23 -11.45 -11.46
C ILE A 28 7.47 -10.85 -12.65
N LEU A 29 8.14 -10.57 -13.78
CA LEU A 29 7.48 -10.06 -14.99
C LEU A 29 6.45 -11.04 -15.53
N THR A 30 6.78 -12.35 -15.55
CA THR A 30 5.84 -13.41 -15.95
C THR A 30 4.60 -13.45 -15.06
N ALA A 31 4.76 -13.31 -13.74
CA ALA A 31 3.63 -13.24 -12.80
C ALA A 31 2.76 -12.00 -13.05
N CYS A 32 3.38 -10.86 -13.40
CA CYS A 32 2.65 -9.64 -13.75
C CYS A 32 1.85 -9.81 -15.06
N ILE A 33 2.40 -10.46 -16.06
CA ILE A 33 1.69 -10.82 -17.31
C ILE A 33 0.51 -11.76 -17.02
N LEU A 34 0.70 -12.73 -16.13
CA LEU A 34 -0.39 -13.64 -15.71
C LEU A 34 -1.51 -12.83 -15.02
N ALA A 35 -1.19 -11.95 -14.08
CA ALA A 35 -2.17 -11.10 -13.40
C ALA A 35 -2.95 -10.21 -14.39
N ASP A 36 -2.26 -9.57 -15.35
CA ASP A 36 -2.89 -8.73 -16.39
C ASP A 36 -3.87 -9.55 -17.25
N LYS A 37 -3.51 -10.80 -17.60
CA LYS A 37 -4.35 -11.70 -18.40
C LYS A 37 -5.51 -12.33 -17.65
N THR A 38 -5.39 -12.53 -16.35
CA THR A 38 -6.41 -13.18 -15.51
C THR A 38 -7.37 -12.20 -14.86
N GLY A 39 -7.30 -10.90 -15.22
CA GLY A 39 -8.30 -9.90 -14.90
C GLY A 39 -8.12 -9.22 -13.54
N TYR A 40 -6.88 -9.17 -13.03
CA TYR A 40 -6.56 -8.23 -11.96
C TYR A 40 -6.65 -6.79 -12.46
N ASP A 41 -6.94 -5.87 -11.54
CA ASP A 41 -7.13 -4.46 -11.85
C ASP A 41 -5.84 -3.63 -11.65
N SER A 42 -4.87 -4.13 -10.84
CA SER A 42 -3.64 -3.39 -10.55
C SER A 42 -2.46 -4.27 -10.15
N ILE A 43 -1.26 -3.73 -10.30
CA ILE A 43 -0.01 -4.30 -9.79
C ILE A 43 0.73 -3.23 -9.01
N PHE A 44 1.13 -3.56 -7.79
CA PHE A 44 1.92 -2.69 -6.94
C PHE A 44 3.31 -3.28 -6.69
N TYR A 45 4.29 -2.40 -6.51
CA TYR A 45 5.67 -2.78 -6.17
C TYR A 45 6.15 -2.02 -4.94
N MET A 46 6.80 -2.73 -3.99
CA MET A 46 7.33 -2.10 -2.76
C MET A 46 8.52 -1.19 -3.05
N ASP A 47 8.70 -0.15 -2.23
CA ASP A 47 9.86 0.75 -2.28
C ASP A 47 10.70 0.66 -1.00
N HIS A 48 11.52 -0.37 -0.92
CA HIS A 48 12.51 -0.54 0.14
C HIS A 48 13.93 -0.49 -0.42
N THR A 49 14.90 -0.13 0.40
CA THR A 49 16.33 -0.28 0.10
C THR A 49 16.89 -1.58 0.67
N ASN A 50 16.28 -2.03 1.76
CA ASN A 50 16.63 -3.28 2.44
C ASN A 50 15.41 -3.81 3.21
N VAL A 51 15.49 -5.06 3.64
CA VAL A 51 14.48 -5.72 4.50
C VAL A 51 15.22 -6.51 5.58
N PRO A 52 15.53 -5.88 6.72
CA PRO A 52 16.44 -6.40 7.75
C PRO A 52 16.05 -7.79 8.27
N GLN A 53 14.77 -8.15 8.25
CA GLN A 53 14.27 -9.44 8.69
C GLN A 53 14.66 -10.60 7.77
N TRP A 54 15.10 -10.33 6.53
CA TRP A 54 15.45 -11.37 5.54
C TRP A 54 16.77 -11.04 4.81
N LYS A 55 17.86 -11.61 5.29
CA LYS A 55 19.23 -11.30 4.80
C LYS A 55 19.46 -11.60 3.32
N ASN A 56 18.70 -12.55 2.75
CA ASN A 56 18.88 -13.00 1.36
C ASN A 56 17.76 -12.48 0.43
N ALA A 57 16.98 -11.50 0.85
CA ALA A 57 15.96 -10.91 0.00
C ALA A 57 16.60 -10.04 -1.10
N THR A 58 16.11 -10.19 -2.33
CA THR A 58 16.46 -9.28 -3.44
C THR A 58 15.47 -8.12 -3.44
N VAL A 59 15.98 -6.90 -3.28
CA VAL A 59 15.18 -5.67 -3.25
C VAL A 59 15.57 -4.81 -4.45
N LEU A 60 14.60 -4.40 -5.24
CA LEU A 60 14.80 -3.63 -6.47
C LEU A 60 14.03 -2.31 -6.41
N ASP A 61 14.52 -1.30 -7.14
CA ASP A 61 13.85 -0.01 -7.24
C ASP A 61 12.47 -0.15 -7.90
N PRO A 62 11.38 0.33 -7.26
CA PRO A 62 10.03 0.13 -7.77
C PRO A 62 9.76 0.85 -9.09
N TRP A 63 10.36 2.01 -9.32
CA TRP A 63 10.13 2.79 -10.54
C TRP A 63 10.73 2.09 -11.77
N VAL A 64 11.91 1.45 -11.59
CA VAL A 64 12.55 0.62 -12.63
C VAL A 64 11.68 -0.60 -12.91
N MET A 65 11.26 -1.33 -11.87
CA MET A 65 10.44 -2.53 -12.02
C MET A 65 9.06 -2.22 -12.61
N LEU A 66 8.38 -1.18 -12.13
CA LEU A 66 7.07 -0.78 -12.65
C LEU A 66 7.16 -0.34 -14.12
N SER A 67 8.28 0.27 -14.54
CA SER A 67 8.49 0.61 -15.96
C SER A 67 8.67 -0.64 -16.83
N ALA A 68 9.40 -1.64 -16.35
CA ALA A 68 9.52 -2.95 -17.02
C ALA A 68 8.15 -3.68 -17.10
N ILE A 69 7.38 -3.66 -15.99
CA ILE A 69 6.02 -4.22 -15.94
C ILE A 69 5.09 -3.48 -16.89
N ALA A 70 5.20 -2.16 -16.99
CA ALA A 70 4.40 -1.36 -17.92
C ALA A 70 4.59 -1.77 -19.39
N ALA A 71 5.82 -2.16 -19.77
CA ALA A 71 6.16 -2.58 -21.13
C ALA A 71 5.56 -3.96 -21.51
N VAL A 72 5.29 -4.82 -20.52
CA VAL A 72 4.82 -6.21 -20.75
C VAL A 72 3.34 -6.41 -20.37
N THR A 73 2.65 -5.38 -19.86
CA THR A 73 1.22 -5.41 -19.48
C THR A 73 0.40 -4.37 -20.23
N GLN A 74 -0.92 -4.59 -20.35
CA GLN A 74 -1.80 -3.72 -21.14
C GLN A 74 -2.93 -3.07 -20.34
N ASN A 75 -3.46 -3.75 -19.30
CA ASN A 75 -4.71 -3.37 -18.66
C ASN A 75 -4.55 -2.90 -17.21
N VAL A 76 -3.66 -3.52 -16.45
CA VAL A 76 -3.48 -3.27 -15.01
C VAL A 76 -2.95 -1.88 -14.72
N GLU A 77 -3.50 -1.23 -13.71
CA GLU A 77 -2.92 -0.03 -13.10
C GLU A 77 -1.61 -0.40 -12.38
N LEU A 78 -0.66 0.52 -12.32
CA LEU A 78 0.69 0.29 -11.82
C LEU A 78 1.05 1.29 -10.73
N GLY A 79 1.34 0.80 -9.53
CA GLY A 79 1.57 1.67 -8.39
C GLY A 79 2.73 1.27 -7.49
N THR A 80 3.30 2.26 -6.81
CA THR A 80 4.22 2.00 -5.69
C THR A 80 3.42 1.63 -4.43
N CYS A 81 3.92 0.67 -3.61
CA CYS A 81 3.28 0.29 -2.35
C CYS A 81 4.29 0.18 -1.20
N VAL A 82 4.66 1.32 -0.63
CA VAL A 82 4.47 2.70 -1.07
C VAL A 82 5.84 3.38 -1.18
N THR A 83 6.00 4.39 -2.04
CA THR A 83 7.27 5.12 -2.12
C THR A 83 7.47 5.99 -0.88
N ASP A 84 8.74 6.16 -0.51
CA ASP A 84 9.18 6.90 0.67
C ASP A 84 9.25 8.41 0.36
N ALA A 85 8.51 9.19 1.11
CA ALA A 85 8.45 10.65 0.98
C ALA A 85 9.75 11.37 1.42
N ILE A 86 10.68 10.70 2.10
CA ILE A 86 11.87 11.37 2.67
C ILE A 86 13.10 11.15 1.81
N ARG A 87 13.24 9.97 1.23
CA ARG A 87 14.43 9.55 0.48
C ARG A 87 14.60 10.27 -0.86
N ARG A 88 13.48 10.71 -1.46
CA ARG A 88 13.49 11.37 -2.78
C ARG A 88 12.90 12.77 -2.70
N HIS A 89 13.51 13.72 -3.44
CA HIS A 89 12.92 15.04 -3.60
C HIS A 89 11.56 14.96 -4.32
N PRO A 90 10.54 15.80 -3.96
CA PRO A 90 9.22 15.75 -4.58
C PRO A 90 9.23 15.88 -6.11
N SER A 91 10.16 16.63 -6.69
CA SER A 91 10.29 16.73 -8.15
C SER A 91 10.69 15.40 -8.79
N ASN A 92 11.55 14.60 -8.14
CA ASN A 92 11.95 13.29 -8.65
C ASN A 92 10.77 12.31 -8.59
N ILE A 93 9.99 12.34 -7.51
CA ILE A 93 8.79 11.49 -7.39
C ILE A 93 7.74 11.90 -8.43
N ALA A 94 7.48 13.20 -8.57
CA ALA A 94 6.51 13.71 -9.56
C ALA A 94 6.92 13.33 -11.00
N LEU A 95 8.19 13.50 -11.35
CA LEU A 95 8.69 13.14 -12.68
C LEU A 95 8.65 11.62 -12.91
N ALA A 96 9.02 10.80 -11.91
CA ALA A 96 8.96 9.35 -12.02
C ALA A 96 7.51 8.85 -12.22
N ALA A 97 6.55 9.39 -11.44
CA ALA A 97 5.14 9.04 -11.55
C ALA A 97 4.54 9.45 -12.92
N ILE A 98 4.86 10.66 -13.42
CA ILE A 98 4.45 11.09 -14.77
C ILE A 98 5.10 10.21 -15.84
N SER A 99 6.38 9.87 -15.69
CA SER A 99 7.08 9.02 -16.65
C SER A 99 6.43 7.63 -16.72
N LEU A 100 6.12 7.03 -15.56
CA LEU A 100 5.37 5.78 -15.48
C LEU A 100 3.98 5.91 -16.12
N ASP A 101 3.27 7.01 -15.85
CA ASP A 101 1.96 7.29 -16.43
C ASP A 101 2.02 7.34 -17.97
N ARG A 102 3.03 7.97 -18.52
CA ARG A 102 3.23 8.07 -19.97
C ARG A 102 3.60 6.74 -20.61
N VAL A 103 4.57 6.02 -20.03
CA VAL A 103 5.01 4.70 -20.51
C VAL A 103 3.87 3.69 -20.44
N SER A 104 3.08 3.73 -19.37
CA SER A 104 1.93 2.85 -19.17
C SER A 104 0.63 3.33 -19.85
N LYS A 105 0.63 4.46 -20.55
CA LYS A 105 -0.53 5.05 -21.23
C LYS A 105 -1.69 5.39 -20.28
N GLY A 106 -1.37 6.04 -19.16
CA GLY A 106 -2.35 6.54 -18.21
C GLY A 106 -2.72 5.55 -17.07
N ARG A 107 -1.88 4.55 -16.79
CA ARG A 107 -2.14 3.52 -15.78
C ARG A 107 -1.39 3.69 -14.46
N ALA A 108 -0.65 4.79 -14.26
CA ALA A 108 0.14 5.00 -13.05
C ALA A 108 -0.73 5.36 -11.83
N ILE A 109 -0.29 4.87 -10.66
CA ILE A 109 -0.76 5.25 -9.32
C ILE A 109 0.46 5.65 -8.49
N LEU A 110 0.42 6.78 -7.82
CA LEU A 110 1.42 7.15 -6.82
C LEU A 110 0.97 6.65 -5.44
N GLY A 111 1.52 5.53 -4.98
CA GLY A 111 1.41 5.15 -3.58
C GLY A 111 2.55 5.76 -2.77
N ILE A 112 2.25 6.50 -1.70
CA ILE A 112 3.25 7.26 -0.96
C ILE A 112 3.00 7.25 0.55
N GLY A 113 4.08 7.17 1.33
CA GLY A 113 4.07 7.16 2.79
C GLY A 113 5.18 7.99 3.41
N ALA A 114 5.12 8.15 4.73
CA ALA A 114 6.08 8.97 5.49
C ALA A 114 7.51 8.42 5.51
N GLY A 115 7.73 7.20 5.02
CA GLY A 115 9.02 6.51 5.10
C GLY A 115 9.24 5.79 6.43
N GLU A 116 10.31 5.00 6.47
CA GLU A 116 10.71 4.18 7.62
C GLU A 116 12.21 4.28 7.86
N ALA A 117 12.63 4.24 9.13
CA ALA A 117 14.04 4.37 9.51
C ALA A 117 14.94 3.33 8.83
N GLN A 118 14.46 2.10 8.64
CA GLN A 118 15.21 1.02 7.97
C GLN A 118 15.65 1.36 6.54
N ASN A 119 14.97 2.27 5.86
CA ASN A 119 15.29 2.71 4.50
C ASN A 119 16.18 3.96 4.45
N LEU A 120 16.49 4.57 5.59
CA LEU A 120 17.08 5.89 5.68
C LEU A 120 18.35 5.91 6.55
N LYS A 121 18.32 5.24 7.70
CA LYS A 121 19.33 5.37 8.75
C LYS A 121 20.73 4.94 8.31
N GLU A 122 20.85 3.77 7.64
CA GLU A 122 22.12 3.28 7.13
C GLU A 122 22.72 4.16 6.01
N PHE A 123 21.89 4.94 5.35
CA PHE A 123 22.28 5.88 4.29
C PHE A 123 22.49 7.30 4.81
N CYS A 124 22.50 7.50 6.13
CA CYS A 124 22.64 8.79 6.78
C CYS A 124 21.62 9.85 6.30
N ILE A 125 20.42 9.42 5.91
CA ILE A 125 19.34 10.32 5.53
C ILE A 125 18.56 10.70 6.80
N PRO A 126 18.44 12.00 7.16
CA PRO A 126 17.76 12.43 8.36
C PRO A 126 16.26 12.10 8.36
N PHE A 127 15.79 11.37 9.37
CA PHE A 127 14.37 11.01 9.56
C PHE A 127 13.69 11.92 10.56
N GLU A 128 13.72 13.23 10.29
CA GLU A 128 13.17 14.26 11.14
C GLU A 128 11.87 14.81 10.59
N LYS A 129 10.84 14.93 11.46
CA LYS A 129 9.53 15.48 11.11
C LYS A 129 8.91 14.88 9.83
N PRO A 130 8.94 13.54 9.67
CA PRO A 130 8.60 12.88 8.41
C PRO A 130 7.17 13.21 7.94
N VAL A 131 6.20 13.23 8.84
CA VAL A 131 4.79 13.58 8.49
C VAL A 131 4.66 15.00 7.95
N SER A 132 5.40 15.96 8.52
CA SER A 132 5.33 17.36 8.05
C SER A 132 6.01 17.56 6.69
N LYS A 133 7.14 16.85 6.46
CA LYS A 133 7.80 16.83 5.15
C LYS A 133 6.92 16.16 4.11
N TRP A 134 6.29 15.03 4.46
CA TRP A 134 5.37 14.32 3.58
C TRP A 134 4.15 15.17 3.17
N GLU A 135 3.57 15.92 4.11
CA GLU A 135 2.45 16.82 3.83
C GLU A 135 2.82 17.90 2.79
N GLU A 136 3.95 18.58 2.97
CA GLU A 136 4.45 19.54 1.98
C GLU A 136 4.81 18.86 0.65
N GLN A 137 5.42 17.67 0.70
CA GLN A 137 5.81 16.93 -0.49
C GLN A 137 4.60 16.61 -1.39
N ILE A 138 3.48 16.16 -0.83
CA ILE A 138 2.25 15.91 -1.60
C ILE A 138 1.77 17.19 -2.30
N GLN A 139 1.77 18.31 -1.58
CA GLN A 139 1.36 19.59 -2.16
C GLN A 139 2.28 20.03 -3.31
N VAL A 140 3.59 19.85 -3.14
CA VAL A 140 4.59 20.14 -4.19
C VAL A 140 4.41 19.22 -5.39
N ILE A 141 4.20 17.92 -5.18
CA ILE A 141 3.96 16.94 -6.25
C ILE A 141 2.69 17.33 -7.03
N HIS A 142 1.60 17.65 -6.36
CA HIS A 142 0.36 18.05 -7.02
C HIS A 142 0.54 19.34 -7.84
N LYS A 143 1.25 20.35 -7.31
CA LYS A 143 1.60 21.56 -8.10
C LYS A 143 2.43 21.24 -9.33
N LEU A 144 3.41 20.33 -9.21
CA LEU A 144 4.24 19.94 -10.33
C LEU A 144 3.47 19.16 -11.41
N TYR A 145 2.44 18.39 -11.05
CA TYR A 145 1.57 17.72 -12.01
C TYR A 145 0.77 18.71 -12.88
N ASP A 146 0.43 19.86 -12.33
CA ASP A 146 -0.31 20.92 -13.03
C ASP A 146 0.63 21.89 -13.81
N SER A 147 1.97 21.72 -13.66
CA SER A 147 2.95 22.61 -14.28
C SER A 147 3.19 22.28 -15.75
N THR A 148 3.43 23.33 -16.53
CA THR A 148 3.85 23.25 -17.94
C THR A 148 4.83 24.40 -18.23
N PRO A 149 5.53 24.41 -19.37
CA PRO A 149 6.35 25.57 -19.76
C PRO A 149 5.57 26.90 -19.80
N ASP A 150 4.27 26.85 -20.11
CA ASP A 150 3.38 28.02 -20.12
C ASP A 150 2.72 28.28 -18.77
N ASN A 151 2.81 27.34 -17.82
CA ASN A 151 2.28 27.45 -16.46
C ASN A 151 3.33 27.00 -15.45
N ILE A 152 4.37 27.80 -15.26
CA ILE A 152 5.41 27.55 -14.25
C ILE A 152 4.83 27.74 -12.85
N VAL A 153 5.33 26.96 -11.88
CA VAL A 153 4.82 26.96 -10.51
C VAL A 153 5.91 27.33 -9.50
N SER A 154 5.54 28.04 -8.46
CA SER A 154 6.38 28.32 -7.30
C SER A 154 5.72 27.80 -6.04
N TYR A 155 6.53 27.43 -5.04
CA TYR A 155 6.10 26.98 -3.74
C TYR A 155 7.11 27.46 -2.68
N ASP A 156 6.65 28.15 -1.66
CA ASP A 156 7.50 28.62 -0.55
C ASP A 156 7.06 27.92 0.75
N GLY A 157 7.49 26.69 0.91
CA GLY A 157 7.22 25.87 2.09
C GLY A 157 8.36 25.92 3.10
N LYS A 158 8.15 25.25 4.23
CA LYS A 158 9.14 25.13 5.29
C LYS A 158 10.25 24.15 4.92
N TYR A 159 9.92 23.08 4.20
CA TYR A 159 10.84 21.97 3.86
C TYR A 159 11.19 21.95 2.39
N TYR A 160 10.32 22.42 1.52
CA TYR A 160 10.53 22.43 0.07
C TYR A 160 10.24 23.80 -0.50
N LYS A 161 11.04 24.20 -1.49
CA LYS A 161 10.85 25.43 -2.27
C LYS A 161 10.91 25.13 -3.76
N LEU A 162 10.07 25.79 -4.52
CA LEU A 162 10.10 25.83 -5.97
C LEU A 162 10.13 27.28 -6.43
N GLU A 163 10.99 27.61 -7.36
CA GLU A 163 11.12 28.95 -7.95
C GLU A 163 11.00 28.81 -9.48
N GLY A 164 9.80 29.14 -10.02
CA GLY A 164 9.54 29.07 -11.45
C GLY A 164 9.75 27.69 -12.06
N ALA A 165 9.35 26.63 -11.35
CA ALA A 165 9.58 25.25 -11.77
C ALA A 165 8.48 24.74 -12.72
N CYS A 166 8.84 23.84 -13.65
CA CYS A 166 7.87 23.07 -14.41
C CYS A 166 8.42 21.68 -14.77
N LEU A 167 7.51 20.74 -15.00
CA LEU A 167 7.83 19.46 -15.61
C LEU A 167 7.39 19.50 -17.08
N GLN A 168 8.32 19.18 -18.00
CA GLN A 168 8.05 19.17 -19.45
C GLN A 168 7.40 17.86 -19.93
N ALA A 169 6.70 17.18 -19.05
CA ALA A 169 6.03 15.92 -19.32
C ALA A 169 4.65 15.93 -18.66
N PRO A 170 3.61 16.46 -19.32
CA PRO A 170 2.26 16.46 -18.75
C PRO A 170 1.74 15.02 -18.60
N PRO A 171 0.96 14.73 -17.55
CA PRO A 171 0.36 13.40 -17.34
C PRO A 171 -0.65 13.10 -18.46
N ILE A 172 -0.73 11.81 -18.84
CA ILE A 172 -1.77 11.29 -19.76
C ILE A 172 -3.09 11.15 -19.01
N ARG A 173 -3.04 10.55 -17.80
CA ARG A 173 -4.22 10.43 -16.95
C ARG A 173 -4.69 11.80 -16.46
N LYS A 174 -6.01 12.04 -16.51
CA LYS A 174 -6.60 13.31 -16.08
C LYS A 174 -7.42 13.11 -14.79
N PRO A 175 -7.33 14.07 -13.86
CA PRO A 175 -6.48 15.27 -13.90
C PRO A 175 -4.99 14.96 -13.76
N ARG A 176 -4.61 13.83 -13.09
CA ARG A 176 -3.24 13.40 -12.78
C ARG A 176 -3.23 11.92 -12.34
N PRO A 177 -2.08 11.27 -12.24
CA PRO A 177 -1.96 9.98 -11.55
C PRO A 177 -2.55 10.08 -10.13
N PRO A 178 -3.46 9.19 -9.71
CA PRO A 178 -4.05 9.24 -8.36
C PRO A 178 -2.99 8.97 -7.30
N THR A 179 -3.12 9.67 -6.17
CA THR A 179 -2.22 9.57 -5.02
C THR A 179 -2.88 8.72 -3.92
N TYR A 180 -2.32 7.53 -3.68
CA TYR A 180 -2.73 6.63 -2.58
C TYR A 180 -1.81 6.82 -1.38
N MET A 181 -2.36 7.09 -0.21
CA MET A 181 -1.61 7.46 0.98
C MET A 181 -1.58 6.32 2.01
N ALA A 182 -0.37 5.92 2.44
CA ALA A 182 -0.19 4.94 3.52
C ALA A 182 -0.23 5.64 4.89
N ALA A 183 -1.42 5.84 5.39
CA ALA A 183 -1.69 6.57 6.62
C ALA A 183 -2.26 5.65 7.71
N GLY A 184 -1.93 5.91 8.99
CA GLY A 184 -2.45 5.18 10.14
C GLY A 184 -2.74 6.07 11.35
N GLY A 185 -1.99 7.14 11.57
CA GLY A 185 -2.20 8.06 12.70
C GLY A 185 -3.22 9.15 12.39
N LYS A 186 -3.84 9.72 13.41
CA LYS A 186 -4.89 10.75 13.32
C LYS A 186 -4.58 11.88 12.33
N ARG A 187 -3.34 12.46 12.39
CA ARG A 187 -2.93 13.55 11.49
C ARG A 187 -2.82 13.07 10.04
N THR A 188 -2.25 11.89 9.82
CA THR A 188 -2.05 11.36 8.46
C THR A 188 -3.36 10.88 7.83
N LEU A 189 -4.32 10.37 8.61
CA LEU A 189 -5.67 10.07 8.14
C LEU A 189 -6.42 11.35 7.72
N ALA A 190 -6.33 12.41 8.52
CA ALA A 190 -6.89 13.71 8.15
C ALA A 190 -6.26 14.26 6.86
N MET A 191 -4.94 14.15 6.72
CA MET A 191 -4.22 14.54 5.51
C MET A 191 -4.66 13.69 4.29
N THR A 192 -4.92 12.41 4.49
CA THR A 192 -5.42 11.51 3.43
C THR A 192 -6.79 11.96 2.92
N GLY A 193 -7.72 12.30 3.80
CA GLY A 193 -9.02 12.83 3.41
C GLY A 193 -8.95 14.18 2.69
N LYS A 194 -7.95 15.00 3.03
CA LYS A 194 -7.74 16.31 2.41
C LYS A 194 -7.05 16.25 1.04
N LEU A 195 -6.01 15.44 0.90
CA LEU A 195 -5.05 15.49 -0.22
C LEU A 195 -5.00 14.21 -1.08
N GLY A 196 -5.45 13.06 -0.55
CA GLY A 196 -5.35 11.78 -1.23
C GLY A 196 -6.49 11.52 -2.22
N ASP A 197 -6.25 10.64 -3.17
CA ASP A 197 -7.24 10.04 -4.07
C ASP A 197 -7.53 8.59 -3.68
N GLY A 198 -6.74 8.06 -2.74
CA GLY A 198 -6.92 6.75 -2.14
C GLY A 198 -6.14 6.62 -0.82
N TRP A 199 -6.50 5.60 -0.08
CA TRP A 199 -5.86 5.19 1.16
C TRP A 199 -5.39 3.74 1.02
N LEU A 200 -4.12 3.45 1.33
CA LEU A 200 -3.50 2.13 1.15
C LEU A 200 -2.73 1.71 2.42
N PRO A 201 -3.41 1.26 3.46
CA PRO A 201 -2.81 0.75 4.68
C PRO A 201 -2.44 -0.74 4.56
N ILE A 202 -1.58 -1.19 5.50
CA ILE A 202 -1.16 -2.57 5.67
C ILE A 202 -1.32 -3.01 7.13
N GLY A 203 -1.62 -4.30 7.37
CA GLY A 203 -1.74 -4.87 8.72
C GLY A 203 -2.94 -4.26 9.46
N TYR A 204 -4.13 -4.50 8.97
CA TYR A 204 -5.40 -4.01 9.51
C TYR A 204 -6.33 -5.17 9.81
N THR A 205 -7.17 -4.98 10.82
CA THR A 205 -8.38 -5.78 11.02
C THR A 205 -9.57 -5.05 10.42
N PRO A 206 -10.69 -5.72 10.08
CA PRO A 206 -11.89 -5.04 9.55
C PRO A 206 -12.38 -3.91 10.47
N VAL A 207 -12.34 -4.12 11.79
CA VAL A 207 -12.76 -3.11 12.79
C VAL A 207 -11.89 -1.85 12.72
N LEU A 208 -10.56 -2.00 12.67
CA LEU A 208 -9.67 -0.85 12.55
C LEU A 208 -9.83 -0.16 11.19
N PHE A 209 -10.05 -0.93 10.13
CA PHE A 209 -10.26 -0.36 8.80
C PHE A 209 -11.50 0.55 8.77
N ALA A 210 -12.63 0.08 9.30
CA ALA A 210 -13.86 0.86 9.38
C ALA A 210 -13.70 2.13 10.24
N ASP A 211 -13.00 2.05 11.39
CA ASP A 211 -12.72 3.21 12.25
C ASP A 211 -11.89 4.28 11.53
N HIS A 212 -10.83 3.89 10.84
CA HIS A 212 -9.97 4.83 10.13
C HIS A 212 -10.62 5.37 8.84
N LYS A 213 -11.39 4.53 8.13
CA LYS A 213 -12.22 4.99 6.99
C LYS A 213 -13.14 6.14 7.42
N ALA A 214 -13.87 5.99 8.52
CA ALA A 214 -14.74 7.02 9.03
C ALA A 214 -13.99 8.34 9.36
N GLN A 215 -12.76 8.25 9.86
CA GLN A 215 -11.91 9.44 10.11
C GLN A 215 -11.49 10.14 8.80
N ILE A 216 -11.17 9.37 7.75
CA ILE A 216 -10.85 9.90 6.42
C ILE A 216 -12.08 10.58 5.82
N GLU A 217 -13.26 9.94 5.85
CA GLU A 217 -14.53 10.50 5.34
C GLU A 217 -14.92 11.78 6.07
N LYS A 218 -14.73 11.83 7.40
CA LYS A 218 -14.90 13.06 8.18
C LYS A 218 -14.00 14.18 7.66
N SER A 219 -12.71 13.88 7.41
CA SER A 219 -11.79 14.88 6.88
C SER A 219 -12.16 15.33 5.46
N MET A 220 -12.65 14.43 4.61
CA MET A 220 -13.15 14.79 3.28
C MET A 220 -14.29 15.81 3.39
N ASN A 221 -15.23 15.61 4.32
CA ASN A 221 -16.34 16.51 4.57
C ASN A 221 -15.86 17.89 5.09
N GLU A 222 -14.94 17.89 6.04
CA GLU A 222 -14.34 19.11 6.61
C GLU A 222 -13.55 19.93 5.57
N ASN A 223 -13.02 19.30 4.53
CA ASN A 223 -12.30 19.92 3.42
C ASN A 223 -13.16 20.15 2.18
N ASN A 224 -14.50 20.02 2.28
CA ASN A 224 -15.48 20.28 1.23
C ASN A 224 -15.20 19.50 -0.09
N ARG A 225 -14.72 18.26 0.01
CA ARG A 225 -14.54 17.43 -1.17
C ARG A 225 -15.89 17.16 -1.85
N THR A 226 -15.90 17.25 -3.17
CA THR A 226 -17.11 16.99 -3.96
C THR A 226 -17.59 15.55 -3.83
N GLN A 227 -18.85 15.28 -4.14
CA GLN A 227 -19.39 13.93 -4.11
C GLN A 227 -18.66 13.03 -5.14
N GLU A 228 -18.35 13.56 -6.33
CA GLU A 228 -17.55 12.84 -7.34
C GLU A 228 -16.17 12.41 -6.82
N GLU A 229 -15.45 13.28 -6.10
CA GLU A 229 -14.16 12.94 -5.50
C GLU A 229 -14.29 11.86 -4.43
N LYS A 230 -15.37 11.88 -3.63
CA LYS A 230 -15.66 10.86 -2.60
C LYS A 230 -16.02 9.53 -3.23
N ASP A 231 -16.84 9.54 -4.28
CA ASP A 231 -17.27 8.33 -4.99
C ASP A 231 -16.12 7.66 -5.76
N ASN A 232 -15.14 8.44 -6.21
CA ASN A 232 -13.95 7.95 -6.90
C ASN A 232 -12.82 7.54 -5.95
N PHE A 233 -12.91 7.88 -4.65
CA PHE A 233 -11.86 7.58 -3.67
C PHE A 233 -11.68 6.08 -3.47
N GLN A 234 -10.42 5.63 -3.47
CA GLN A 234 -10.11 4.22 -3.30
C GLN A 234 -9.73 3.92 -1.85
N PHE A 235 -10.57 3.20 -1.15
CA PHE A 235 -10.27 2.61 0.16
C PHE A 235 -9.57 1.27 -0.09
N ALA A 236 -8.27 1.33 -0.37
CA ALA A 236 -7.47 0.16 -0.65
C ALA A 236 -6.96 -0.50 0.64
N LEU A 237 -6.63 -1.79 0.55
CA LEU A 237 -6.03 -2.56 1.64
C LEU A 237 -4.96 -3.48 1.09
N ASP A 238 -3.73 -3.36 1.60
CA ASP A 238 -2.68 -4.36 1.40
C ASP A 238 -2.92 -5.54 2.36
N ILE A 239 -3.27 -6.71 1.80
CA ILE A 239 -3.69 -7.90 2.55
C ILE A 239 -2.87 -9.13 2.19
N ASP A 240 -2.53 -9.92 3.20
CA ASP A 240 -1.83 -11.19 3.05
C ASP A 240 -2.80 -12.32 2.72
N VAL A 241 -2.44 -13.14 1.70
CA VAL A 241 -3.17 -14.34 1.31
C VAL A 241 -2.22 -15.53 1.29
N TYR A 242 -2.63 -16.62 1.94
CA TYR A 242 -1.90 -17.88 1.95
C TYR A 242 -2.85 -19.05 1.63
N PHE A 243 -2.76 -19.60 0.42
CA PHE A 243 -3.52 -20.79 0.05
C PHE A 243 -2.95 -22.06 0.69
N SER A 244 -3.82 -22.83 1.33
CA SER A 244 -3.47 -24.08 2.00
C SER A 244 -4.70 -24.98 2.13
N ASP A 245 -4.49 -26.30 2.08
CA ASP A 245 -5.52 -27.28 2.39
C ASP A 245 -5.63 -27.57 3.90
N ASP A 246 -4.63 -27.11 4.70
CA ASP A 246 -4.63 -27.17 6.17
C ASP A 246 -4.41 -25.75 6.73
N ALA A 247 -5.52 -25.09 7.02
CA ALA A 247 -5.53 -23.73 7.55
C ALA A 247 -4.86 -23.62 8.93
N GLU A 248 -5.04 -24.63 9.81
CA GLU A 248 -4.47 -24.61 11.16
C GLU A 248 -2.95 -24.81 11.15
N GLN A 249 -2.45 -25.71 10.31
CA GLN A 249 -1.00 -25.88 10.15
C GLN A 249 -0.36 -24.61 9.57
N SER A 250 -1.04 -23.98 8.62
CA SER A 250 -0.55 -22.74 8.00
C SER A 250 -0.59 -21.57 8.98
N TRP A 251 -1.64 -21.48 9.80
CA TRP A 251 -1.70 -20.52 10.90
C TRP A 251 -0.54 -20.68 11.87
N ALA A 252 -0.26 -21.90 12.31
CA ALA A 252 0.86 -22.17 13.21
C ALA A 252 2.22 -21.67 12.66
N LYS A 253 2.40 -21.69 11.33
CA LYS A 253 3.62 -21.20 10.66
C LYS A 253 3.64 -19.69 10.48
N MET A 254 2.48 -19.05 10.30
CA MET A 254 2.36 -17.63 9.94
C MET A 254 2.06 -16.72 11.12
N LYS A 255 1.49 -17.25 12.21
CA LYS A 255 0.94 -16.46 13.33
C LYS A 255 1.91 -15.43 13.91
N GLU A 256 3.18 -15.74 14.05
CA GLU A 256 4.18 -14.81 14.59
C GLU A 256 4.34 -13.59 13.66
N ALA A 257 4.53 -13.83 12.37
CA ALA A 257 4.68 -12.76 11.38
C ALA A 257 3.42 -11.90 11.26
N VAL A 258 2.25 -12.54 11.30
CA VAL A 258 0.95 -11.85 11.25
C VAL A 258 0.76 -10.98 12.49
N LYS A 259 1.01 -11.53 13.69
CA LYS A 259 0.93 -10.77 14.94
C LYS A 259 1.87 -9.56 14.94
N VAL A 260 3.10 -9.73 14.46
CA VAL A 260 4.08 -8.64 14.33
C VAL A 260 3.55 -7.53 13.41
N SER A 261 2.89 -7.87 12.29
CA SER A 261 2.37 -6.87 11.34
C SER A 261 1.24 -6.01 11.92
N LEU A 262 0.58 -6.50 12.97
CA LEU A 262 -0.52 -5.82 13.67
C LEU A 262 -0.08 -4.93 14.83
N PHE A 263 1.22 -4.80 15.08
CA PHE A 263 1.72 -3.93 16.15
C PHE A 263 1.47 -2.46 15.86
N LYS A 264 0.27 -1.99 16.26
CA LYS A 264 -0.14 -0.59 16.17
C LYS A 264 -0.97 -0.25 17.42
N PRO A 265 -0.74 0.90 18.05
CA PRO A 265 -1.54 1.32 19.21
C PRO A 265 -3.04 1.35 18.92
N GLU A 266 -3.40 1.65 17.68
CA GLU A 266 -4.78 1.70 17.20
C GLU A 266 -5.46 0.32 17.23
N ILE A 267 -4.74 -0.77 16.94
CA ILE A 267 -5.25 -2.15 17.09
C ILE A 267 -5.62 -2.41 18.54
N LEU A 268 -4.73 -2.07 19.47
CA LEU A 268 -4.99 -2.26 20.90
C LEU A 268 -6.25 -1.49 21.33
N ARG A 269 -6.39 -0.24 20.87
CA ARG A 269 -7.54 0.62 21.16
C ARG A 269 -8.86 0.04 20.65
N VAL A 270 -8.94 -0.30 19.36
CA VAL A 270 -10.22 -0.75 18.76
C VAL A 270 -10.65 -2.12 19.24
N HIS A 271 -9.71 -3.00 19.59
CA HIS A 271 -9.97 -4.31 20.15
C HIS A 271 -10.01 -4.33 21.69
N LYS A 272 -9.90 -3.15 22.36
CA LYS A 272 -9.90 -3.01 23.81
C LYS A 272 -8.87 -3.91 24.52
N LEU A 273 -7.72 -4.07 23.88
CA LEU A 273 -6.60 -4.84 24.45
C LEU A 273 -5.78 -3.96 25.41
N LYS A 274 -5.07 -4.60 26.33
CA LYS A 274 -4.10 -3.94 27.19
C LYS A 274 -2.89 -3.48 26.36
N GLU A 275 -2.18 -2.46 26.85
CA GLU A 275 -0.89 -2.10 26.30
C GLU A 275 0.06 -3.31 26.32
N ILE A 276 0.86 -3.43 25.27
CA ILE A 276 1.86 -4.49 25.17
C ILE A 276 3.09 -4.05 25.94
N GLU A 277 3.38 -4.74 27.03
CA GLU A 277 4.50 -4.42 27.89
C GLU A 277 5.84 -4.55 27.17
N GLY A 278 6.75 -3.60 27.44
CA GLY A 278 8.13 -3.65 26.96
C GLY A 278 8.34 -3.29 25.47
N PHE A 279 7.29 -2.84 24.77
CA PHE A 279 7.42 -2.45 23.36
C PHE A 279 6.97 -1.00 23.11
N ASP A 280 7.87 -0.18 22.56
CA ASP A 280 7.61 1.19 22.11
C ASP A 280 7.43 1.21 20.57
N PHE A 281 6.18 1.36 20.13
CA PHE A 281 5.82 1.37 18.70
C PHE A 281 6.46 2.52 17.94
N VAL A 282 6.57 3.70 18.55
CA VAL A 282 7.17 4.87 17.88
C VAL A 282 8.65 4.64 17.68
N LYS A 283 9.31 4.16 18.74
CA LYS A 283 10.75 3.88 18.72
C LYS A 283 11.11 2.78 17.71
N TYR A 284 10.24 1.77 17.56
CA TYR A 284 10.43 0.76 16.53
C TYR A 284 10.54 1.37 15.13
N PHE A 285 9.58 2.19 14.69
CA PHE A 285 9.60 2.81 13.34
C PHE A 285 10.74 3.80 13.13
N THR A 286 11.29 4.38 14.20
CA THR A 286 12.35 5.38 14.13
C THR A 286 13.76 4.83 14.34
N GLU A 287 13.92 3.64 14.91
CA GLU A 287 15.21 3.06 15.27
C GLU A 287 15.54 1.73 14.60
N TYR A 288 14.54 1.02 14.07
CA TYR A 288 14.76 -0.27 13.41
C TYR A 288 15.68 -0.14 12.18
N SER A 289 16.67 -1.03 12.07
CA SER A 289 17.69 -0.94 11.02
C SER A 289 18.38 -2.29 10.75
N MET A 290 19.13 -2.38 9.63
CA MET A 290 19.96 -3.55 9.30
C MET A 290 21.09 -3.77 10.31
N SER A 291 21.66 -2.68 10.82
CA SER A 291 22.79 -2.71 11.75
C SER A 291 22.39 -3.12 13.17
N ASP A 292 21.13 -2.88 13.57
CA ASP A 292 20.61 -3.28 14.87
C ASP A 292 19.33 -4.11 14.71
N GLN A 293 19.46 -5.42 14.78
CA GLN A 293 18.35 -6.37 14.69
C GLN A 293 17.75 -6.77 16.05
N SER A 294 18.18 -6.17 17.14
CA SER A 294 17.65 -6.46 18.48
C SER A 294 16.14 -6.19 18.57
N TRP A 295 15.65 -5.24 17.78
CA TRP A 295 14.24 -4.92 17.66
C TRP A 295 13.38 -6.06 17.12
N ILE A 296 13.93 -6.93 16.26
CA ILE A 296 13.22 -8.11 15.75
C ILE A 296 12.87 -9.05 16.89
N VAL A 297 13.82 -9.27 17.83
CA VAL A 297 13.61 -10.13 19.01
C VAL A 297 12.51 -9.54 19.89
N LYS A 298 12.62 -8.25 20.23
CA LYS A 298 11.62 -7.55 21.07
C LYS A 298 10.23 -7.57 20.44
N MET A 299 10.15 -7.38 19.12
CA MET A 299 8.90 -7.45 18.37
C MET A 299 8.26 -8.83 18.45
N ARG A 300 9.06 -9.89 18.28
CA ARG A 300 8.57 -11.28 18.35
C ARG A 300 8.07 -11.62 19.74
N GLU A 301 8.79 -11.23 20.77
CA GLU A 301 8.36 -11.39 22.16
C GLU A 301 7.05 -10.65 22.43
N ALA A 302 6.96 -9.39 22.03
CA ALA A 302 5.75 -8.60 22.16
C ALA A 302 4.58 -9.19 21.35
N ALA A 303 4.84 -9.77 20.16
CA ALA A 303 3.83 -10.41 19.30
C ALA A 303 3.08 -11.54 19.99
N THR A 304 3.70 -12.23 20.96
CA THR A 304 3.04 -13.30 21.72
C THR A 304 1.82 -12.81 22.50
N GLN A 305 1.78 -11.52 22.87
CA GLN A 305 0.69 -10.90 23.63
C GLN A 305 -0.53 -10.57 22.77
N MET A 306 -0.41 -10.56 21.42
CA MET A 306 -1.53 -10.33 20.52
C MET A 306 -2.44 -11.56 20.46
N PRO A 307 -3.76 -11.44 20.72
CA PRO A 307 -4.69 -12.56 20.62
C PRO A 307 -4.74 -13.17 19.22
N ASP A 308 -4.91 -14.49 19.14
CA ASP A 308 -4.93 -15.23 17.87
C ASP A 308 -6.14 -14.86 17.00
N ASP A 309 -7.32 -14.65 17.61
CA ASP A 309 -8.55 -14.27 16.91
C ASP A 309 -8.44 -12.89 16.25
N VAL A 310 -7.86 -11.92 16.95
CA VAL A 310 -7.57 -10.58 16.39
C VAL A 310 -6.60 -10.71 15.22
N ALA A 311 -5.52 -11.47 15.38
CA ALA A 311 -4.52 -11.62 14.33
C ALA A 311 -5.07 -12.38 13.11
N ARG A 312 -5.87 -13.42 13.30
CA ARG A 312 -6.53 -14.18 12.22
C ARG A 312 -7.47 -13.31 11.39
N SER A 313 -8.10 -12.30 11.96
CA SER A 313 -9.00 -11.40 11.22
C SER A 313 -8.29 -10.51 10.19
N SER A 314 -6.96 -10.46 10.19
CA SER A 314 -6.15 -9.60 9.31
C SER A 314 -5.51 -10.33 8.12
N ILE A 315 -5.63 -11.65 8.03
CA ILE A 315 -5.03 -12.49 6.99
C ILE A 315 -6.06 -13.44 6.39
N ALA A 316 -6.00 -13.61 5.07
CA ALA A 316 -6.81 -14.60 4.37
C ALA A 316 -6.00 -15.90 4.15
N LEU A 317 -6.36 -16.96 4.88
CA LEU A 317 -5.57 -18.19 4.97
C LEU A 317 -6.47 -19.42 4.85
N GLY A 318 -6.07 -20.38 3.99
CA GLY A 318 -6.77 -21.65 3.79
C GLY A 318 -7.17 -21.92 2.35
N THR A 319 -8.29 -22.61 2.17
CA THR A 319 -8.92 -22.87 0.87
C THR A 319 -9.62 -21.62 0.34
N PRO A 320 -10.07 -21.57 -0.94
CA PRO A 320 -10.91 -20.47 -1.42
C PRO A 320 -12.15 -20.21 -0.54
N GLU A 321 -12.75 -21.26 0.00
CA GLU A 321 -13.92 -21.21 0.88
C GLU A 321 -13.61 -20.56 2.22
N ASP A 322 -12.39 -20.73 2.75
CA ASP A 322 -11.92 -20.07 3.98
C ASP A 322 -11.55 -18.60 3.74
N ILE A 323 -11.01 -18.29 2.56
CA ILE A 323 -10.51 -16.96 2.18
C ILE A 323 -11.64 -15.97 1.90
N ILE A 324 -12.70 -16.39 1.18
CA ILE A 324 -13.80 -15.51 0.75
C ILE A 324 -14.44 -14.77 1.92
N PRO A 325 -14.82 -15.41 3.05
CA PRO A 325 -15.43 -14.71 4.19
C PRO A 325 -14.55 -13.59 4.76
N VAL A 326 -13.21 -13.75 4.77
CA VAL A 326 -12.29 -12.72 5.26
C VAL A 326 -12.38 -11.46 4.37
N PHE A 327 -12.38 -11.64 3.05
CA PHE A 327 -12.56 -10.52 2.12
C PHE A 327 -13.93 -9.85 2.26
N GLU A 328 -14.99 -10.63 2.47
CA GLU A 328 -16.34 -10.09 2.67
C GLU A 328 -16.45 -9.24 3.94
N GLU A 329 -15.77 -9.62 5.05
CA GLU A 329 -15.70 -8.77 6.25
C GLU A 329 -14.97 -7.44 5.98
N PHE A 330 -13.90 -7.44 5.20
CA PHE A 330 -13.24 -6.20 4.78
C PHE A 330 -14.09 -5.39 3.79
N MET A 331 -14.84 -6.03 2.90
CA MET A 331 -15.81 -5.33 2.03
C MET A 331 -16.90 -4.63 2.86
N LYS A 332 -17.44 -5.30 3.90
CA LYS A 332 -18.37 -4.68 4.87
C LYS A 332 -17.74 -3.50 5.61
N ALA A 333 -16.45 -3.56 5.92
CA ALA A 333 -15.69 -2.46 6.51
C ALA A 333 -15.43 -1.31 5.52
N GLY A 334 -15.72 -1.51 4.22
CA GLY A 334 -15.66 -0.50 3.17
C GLY A 334 -14.42 -0.56 2.29
N VAL A 335 -13.67 -1.66 2.28
CA VAL A 335 -12.60 -1.88 1.29
C VAL A 335 -13.21 -2.04 -0.10
N ASN A 336 -12.71 -1.27 -1.08
CA ASN A 336 -13.13 -1.35 -2.48
C ASN A 336 -11.96 -1.66 -3.44
N HIS A 337 -10.72 -1.77 -2.92
CA HIS A 337 -9.55 -2.15 -3.69
C HIS A 337 -8.61 -3.02 -2.84
N PHE A 338 -8.55 -4.31 -3.10
CA PHE A 338 -7.63 -5.22 -2.43
C PHE A 338 -6.30 -5.30 -3.18
N VAL A 339 -5.19 -5.06 -2.49
CA VAL A 339 -3.82 -5.23 -2.97
C VAL A 339 -3.23 -6.44 -2.27
N ILE A 340 -3.05 -7.54 -2.99
CA ILE A 340 -2.87 -8.88 -2.42
C ILE A 340 -1.41 -9.29 -2.45
N ARG A 341 -0.87 -9.67 -1.27
CA ARG A 341 0.42 -10.36 -1.16
C ARG A 341 0.19 -11.86 -1.00
N PHE A 342 0.52 -12.61 -2.04
CA PHE A 342 0.47 -14.06 -1.95
C PHE A 342 1.72 -14.61 -1.29
N TRP A 343 1.53 -15.39 -0.25
CA TRP A 343 2.58 -16.10 0.47
C TRP A 343 2.64 -17.57 0.07
N GLY A 344 3.81 -18.20 0.25
CA GLY A 344 4.04 -19.60 -0.08
C GLY A 344 4.94 -19.77 -1.31
N LYS A 345 5.21 -21.04 -1.66
CA LYS A 345 6.15 -21.38 -2.73
C LYS A 345 5.53 -21.34 -4.13
N ASN A 346 4.21 -21.37 -4.23
CA ASN A 346 3.50 -21.41 -5.51
C ASN A 346 2.85 -20.06 -5.83
N TYR A 347 3.67 -19.04 -6.09
CA TYR A 347 3.19 -17.67 -6.35
C TYR A 347 2.27 -17.61 -7.58
N PHE A 348 2.69 -18.22 -8.69
CA PHE A 348 1.91 -18.27 -9.93
C PHE A 348 0.56 -18.98 -9.75
N GLY A 349 0.57 -20.16 -9.12
CA GLY A 349 -0.66 -20.89 -8.82
C GLY A 349 -1.58 -20.16 -7.86
N SER A 350 -1.03 -19.33 -6.96
CA SER A 350 -1.83 -18.49 -6.06
C SER A 350 -2.54 -17.36 -6.81
N ILE A 351 -1.86 -16.70 -7.76
CA ILE A 351 -2.45 -15.68 -8.64
C ILE A 351 -3.60 -16.30 -9.45
N ASP A 352 -3.37 -17.45 -10.11
CA ASP A 352 -4.36 -18.13 -10.92
C ASP A 352 -5.55 -18.62 -10.07
N LYS A 353 -5.28 -19.29 -8.93
CA LYS A 353 -6.31 -19.80 -8.02
C LYS A 353 -7.22 -18.72 -7.48
N PHE A 354 -6.65 -17.55 -7.12
CA PHE A 354 -7.44 -16.39 -6.66
C PHE A 354 -8.32 -15.83 -7.79
N ALA A 355 -7.76 -15.66 -8.98
CA ALA A 355 -8.48 -15.14 -10.14
C ALA A 355 -9.65 -16.05 -10.56
N THR A 356 -9.48 -17.37 -10.46
CA THR A 356 -10.47 -18.35 -10.93
C THR A 356 -11.53 -18.72 -9.89
N HIS A 357 -11.15 -18.77 -8.59
CA HIS A 357 -12.03 -19.32 -7.56
C HIS A 357 -12.51 -18.29 -6.52
N VAL A 358 -11.78 -17.20 -6.29
CA VAL A 358 -12.12 -16.20 -5.26
C VAL A 358 -12.69 -14.93 -5.88
N MET A 359 -11.97 -14.32 -6.81
CA MET A 359 -12.32 -13.03 -7.40
C MET A 359 -13.74 -12.99 -8.01
N PRO A 360 -14.21 -14.00 -8.79
CA PRO A 360 -15.55 -13.98 -9.36
C PRO A 360 -16.67 -13.97 -8.31
N LYS A 361 -16.50 -14.75 -7.23
CA LYS A 361 -17.47 -14.84 -6.12
C LYS A 361 -17.56 -13.49 -5.38
N LEU A 362 -16.42 -12.86 -5.06
CA LEU A 362 -16.41 -11.56 -4.41
C LEU A 362 -16.99 -10.45 -5.28
N ARG A 363 -16.73 -10.46 -6.59
CA ARG A 363 -17.36 -9.54 -7.54
C ARG A 363 -18.88 -9.73 -7.63
N GLU A 364 -19.36 -10.96 -7.50
CA GLU A 364 -20.80 -11.25 -7.44
C GLU A 364 -21.43 -10.71 -6.15
N THR A 365 -20.79 -10.96 -4.98
CA THR A 365 -21.22 -10.41 -3.68
C THR A 365 -21.29 -8.87 -3.74
N ALA A 366 -20.28 -8.20 -4.30
CA ALA A 366 -20.27 -6.74 -4.44
C ALA A 366 -21.44 -6.21 -5.30
N LYS A 367 -21.79 -6.90 -6.39
CA LYS A 367 -22.94 -6.53 -7.22
C LYS A 367 -24.29 -6.64 -6.47
N LYS A 368 -24.44 -7.67 -5.63
CA LYS A 368 -25.66 -7.87 -4.83
C LYS A 368 -25.83 -6.83 -3.72
N GLN A 369 -24.74 -6.24 -3.22
CA GLN A 369 -24.79 -5.20 -2.19
C GLN A 369 -25.11 -3.81 -2.77
N ASN A 370 -24.89 -3.60 -4.06
CA ASN A 370 -25.13 -2.32 -4.76
C ASN A 370 -26.51 -2.25 -5.46
N ASN A 371 -27.28 -3.36 -5.47
CA ASN A 371 -28.66 -3.44 -5.94
C ASN A 371 -29.64 -3.44 -4.76
#